data_7fe3904fa437a246672e4fd0c44ce7ba
#
_entry.id   7fe3904fa437a246672e4fd0c44ce7ba
#
_cell.length_a   1.000
_cell.length_b   1.000
_cell.length_c   1.000
_cell.angle_alpha   90.00
_cell.angle_beta   90.00
_cell.angle_gamma   90.00
#
_symmetry.space_group_name_H-M   'P 1'
#
loop_
_entity.id
_entity.type
_entity.pdbx_description
1 polymer ?
#
loop_
_entity_poly.entity_id
_entity_poly.type
_entity_poly.pdbx_seq_one_letter_code
_entity_poly.pdbx_strand_id
1 'polypeptide(L)'
;MRAIILAAGLGLRLQQPVGEQFPKCLLRFDGVTLLERHLQMLDAAGVTDVVLALGFQPELVEAELERIEWPHKVEIKLNPRFDLGSVLTVHTVADAVTGGGDVLLMDADVLYDERILSALVAGEHANRLLIDRDFEAGDEPVKLCLKDGVPVELRKQLAVGLEYDTIGESVGFFRLREETAKRFAEIVAGYVDSGRANMPHEEAVRDLLLERSHVFDTADVTGAPWIEIDFPNDVKRAAAEILPMLQPMVGAGR
;
A
#
# COMPACT_ATOMS: atom_id res chain seq x y z
N MET A 1 8.81 -8.42 11.66
CA MET A 1 7.84 -7.90 10.67
C MET A 1 8.62 -7.07 9.66
N ARG A 2 8.35 -7.25 8.38
CA ARG A 2 9.01 -6.53 7.27
C ARG A 2 7.99 -5.69 6.54
N ALA A 3 8.30 -4.43 6.23
CA ALA A 3 7.50 -3.61 5.34
C ALA A 3 8.04 -3.66 3.91
N ILE A 4 7.17 -3.90 2.95
CA ILE A 4 7.45 -3.85 1.51
C ILE A 4 6.61 -2.71 0.94
N ILE A 5 7.28 -1.65 0.47
CA ILE A 5 6.64 -0.47 -0.08
C ILE A 5 6.75 -0.52 -1.60
N LEU A 6 5.61 -0.51 -2.28
CA LEU A 6 5.52 -0.57 -3.75
C LEU A 6 5.62 0.84 -4.34
N ALA A 7 6.78 1.22 -4.81
CA ALA A 7 7.09 2.57 -5.30
C ALA A 7 7.62 2.57 -6.77
N ALA A 8 7.20 1.60 -7.59
CA ALA A 8 7.73 1.42 -8.93
C ALA A 8 6.98 2.19 -10.02
N GLY A 9 5.77 2.67 -9.75
CA GLY A 9 4.84 3.20 -10.73
C GLY A 9 5.28 4.51 -11.41
N LEU A 10 4.87 4.69 -12.68
CA LEU A 10 5.11 5.90 -13.49
C LEU A 10 4.30 7.12 -13.05
N GLY A 11 3.19 6.93 -12.33
CA GLY A 11 2.30 8.02 -11.94
C GLY A 11 1.69 8.81 -13.11
N LEU A 12 1.41 8.17 -14.24
CA LEU A 12 0.99 8.83 -15.49
C LEU A 12 -0.25 9.71 -15.31
N ARG A 13 -1.20 9.30 -14.49
CA ARG A 13 -2.46 10.04 -14.25
C ARG A 13 -2.23 11.35 -13.48
N LEU A 14 -1.21 11.40 -12.63
CA LEU A 14 -0.87 12.56 -11.84
C LEU A 14 -0.24 13.68 -12.68
N GLN A 15 0.44 13.32 -13.77
CA GLN A 15 1.36 14.19 -14.48
C GLN A 15 0.75 14.92 -15.69
N GLN A 16 -0.55 14.88 -15.91
CA GLN A 16 -1.20 15.61 -17.00
C GLN A 16 -1.80 16.94 -16.54
N PRO A 17 -1.60 18.08 -17.28
CA PRO A 17 -0.76 18.27 -18.45
C PRO A 17 0.52 19.06 -18.12
N VAL A 18 1.70 18.57 -18.48
CA VAL A 18 2.99 19.29 -18.48
C VAL A 18 3.60 19.53 -17.10
N GLY A 19 4.32 18.55 -16.60
CA GLY A 19 5.22 18.65 -15.45
C GLY A 19 6.37 17.64 -15.62
N GLU A 20 7.48 17.84 -14.95
CA GLU A 20 8.53 16.83 -14.85
C GLU A 20 7.97 15.57 -14.19
N GLN A 21 8.20 14.42 -14.84
CA GLN A 21 7.80 13.13 -14.28
C GLN A 21 8.72 12.81 -13.10
N PHE A 22 8.16 12.41 -11.97
CA PHE A 22 8.90 11.96 -10.80
C PHE A 22 8.12 10.88 -10.02
N PRO A 23 8.79 10.04 -9.22
CA PRO A 23 8.12 9.02 -8.41
C PRO A 23 7.12 9.64 -7.42
N LYS A 24 5.87 9.13 -7.40
CA LYS A 24 4.79 9.65 -6.53
C LYS A 24 5.18 9.69 -5.04
N CYS A 25 5.96 8.71 -4.57
CA CYS A 25 6.43 8.67 -3.18
C CYS A 25 7.29 9.88 -2.78
N LEU A 26 7.76 10.68 -3.75
CA LEU A 26 8.51 11.92 -3.51
C LEU A 26 7.63 13.17 -3.45
N LEU A 27 6.30 13.05 -3.61
CA LEU A 27 5.37 14.14 -3.34
C LEU A 27 5.56 14.67 -1.92
N ARG A 28 5.60 16.01 -1.78
CA ARG A 28 5.84 16.68 -0.50
C ARG A 28 4.58 17.32 0.03
N PHE A 29 4.30 17.06 1.30
CA PHE A 29 3.25 17.70 2.06
C PHE A 29 3.89 18.29 3.31
N ASP A 30 3.81 19.62 3.45
CA ASP A 30 4.49 20.37 4.51
C ASP A 30 6.02 20.13 4.56
N GLY A 31 6.63 20.06 3.37
CA GLY A 31 8.08 19.85 3.21
C GLY A 31 8.55 18.40 3.36
N VAL A 32 7.71 17.47 3.81
CA VAL A 32 8.02 16.07 4.06
C VAL A 32 7.48 15.19 2.91
N THR A 33 8.30 14.30 2.34
CA THR A 33 7.87 13.37 1.29
C THR A 33 6.96 12.27 1.84
N LEU A 34 6.13 11.66 0.98
CA LEU A 34 5.37 10.47 1.35
C LEU A 34 6.31 9.35 1.82
N LEU A 35 7.43 9.15 1.12
CA LEU A 35 8.45 8.17 1.52
C LEU A 35 8.96 8.42 2.94
N GLU A 36 9.33 9.67 3.25
CA GLU A 36 9.81 10.04 4.58
C GLU A 36 8.75 9.79 5.65
N ARG A 37 7.46 10.12 5.35
CA ARG A 37 6.33 9.84 6.25
C ARG A 37 6.16 8.34 6.50
N HIS A 38 6.19 7.50 5.45
CA HIS A 38 6.14 6.05 5.59
C HIS A 38 7.24 5.54 6.52
N LEU A 39 8.49 5.96 6.30
CA LEU A 39 9.62 5.51 7.10
C LEU A 39 9.49 5.93 8.57
N GLN A 40 9.12 7.19 8.83
CA GLN A 40 8.93 7.69 10.20
C GLN A 40 7.81 6.95 10.94
N MET A 41 6.67 6.69 10.27
CA MET A 41 5.56 5.93 10.88
C MET A 41 5.92 4.47 11.11
N LEU A 42 6.66 3.84 10.21
CA LEU A 42 7.15 2.47 10.37
C LEU A 42 8.13 2.37 11.55
N ASP A 43 9.05 3.33 11.69
CA ASP A 43 9.97 3.39 12.82
C ASP A 43 9.22 3.54 14.16
N ALA A 44 8.26 4.46 14.22
CA ALA A 44 7.39 4.65 15.40
C ALA A 44 6.59 3.39 15.76
N ALA A 45 6.22 2.59 14.75
CA ALA A 45 5.55 1.29 14.94
C ALA A 45 6.53 0.13 15.23
N GLY A 46 7.84 0.39 15.31
CA GLY A 46 8.88 -0.62 15.54
C GLY A 46 9.15 -1.53 14.33
N VAL A 47 8.77 -1.12 13.12
CA VAL A 47 9.02 -1.84 11.87
C VAL A 47 10.23 -1.23 11.17
N THR A 48 11.40 -1.83 11.38
CA THR A 48 12.70 -1.31 10.92
C THR A 48 13.30 -2.10 9.75
N ASP A 49 12.69 -3.21 9.36
CA ASP A 49 13.07 -4.02 8.20
C ASP A 49 12.21 -3.58 7.01
N VAL A 50 12.78 -2.75 6.11
CA VAL A 50 12.06 -2.12 5.00
C VAL A 50 12.68 -2.50 3.67
N VAL A 51 11.84 -2.88 2.72
CA VAL A 51 12.17 -3.13 1.33
C VAL A 51 11.39 -2.16 0.45
N LEU A 52 12.08 -1.44 -0.43
CA LEU A 52 11.47 -0.60 -1.46
C LEU A 52 11.53 -1.30 -2.80
N ALA A 53 10.35 -1.52 -3.39
CA ALA A 53 10.23 -1.97 -4.78
C ALA A 53 10.18 -0.75 -5.69
N LEU A 54 11.28 -0.45 -6.36
CA LEU A 54 11.45 0.73 -7.22
C LEU A 54 11.36 0.34 -8.71
N GLY A 55 11.08 1.33 -9.55
CA GLY A 55 11.05 1.13 -11.01
C GLY A 55 11.38 2.41 -11.75
N PHE A 56 10.47 3.36 -11.76
CA PHE A 56 10.64 4.65 -12.44
C PHE A 56 11.57 5.58 -11.65
N GLN A 57 12.64 6.08 -12.28
CA GLN A 57 13.63 7.02 -11.71
C GLN A 57 14.09 6.64 -10.28
N PRO A 58 14.61 5.44 -10.08
CA PRO A 58 15.02 4.97 -8.75
C PRO A 58 16.09 5.85 -8.12
N GLU A 59 16.95 6.48 -8.92
CA GLU A 59 18.00 7.39 -8.48
C GLU A 59 17.47 8.61 -7.69
N LEU A 60 16.27 9.09 -8.00
CA LEU A 60 15.65 10.17 -7.24
C LEU A 60 15.18 9.69 -5.85
N VAL A 61 14.70 8.45 -5.78
CA VAL A 61 14.27 7.84 -4.51
C VAL A 61 15.50 7.53 -3.64
N GLU A 62 16.58 7.05 -4.23
CA GLU A 62 17.85 6.81 -3.53
C GLU A 62 18.42 8.12 -2.96
N ALA A 63 18.44 9.20 -3.76
CA ALA A 63 18.86 10.52 -3.28
C ALA A 63 17.98 11.06 -2.13
N GLU A 64 16.68 10.80 -2.17
CA GLU A 64 15.77 11.17 -1.08
C GLU A 64 16.03 10.34 0.18
N LEU A 65 16.33 9.03 0.06
CA LEU A 65 16.72 8.19 1.19
C LEU A 65 18.00 8.70 1.86
N GLU A 66 18.99 9.12 1.07
CA GLU A 66 20.20 9.76 1.61
C GLU A 66 19.88 11.04 2.36
N ARG A 67 18.96 11.88 1.85
CA ARG A 67 18.50 13.11 2.50
C ARG A 67 17.78 12.85 3.82
N ILE A 68 16.95 11.79 3.88
CA ILE A 68 16.16 11.41 5.07
C ILE A 68 17.06 10.95 6.21
N GLU A 69 18.24 10.39 5.89
CA GLU A 69 19.17 9.84 6.89
C GLU A 69 18.50 8.85 7.86
N TRP A 70 17.59 8.01 7.32
CA TRP A 70 16.87 7.05 8.16
C TRP A 70 17.86 6.08 8.85
N PRO A 71 17.71 5.83 10.17
CA PRO A 71 18.77 5.14 10.96
C PRO A 71 18.89 3.65 10.66
N HIS A 72 17.96 3.08 9.90
CA HIS A 72 17.94 1.66 9.58
C HIS A 72 18.25 1.42 8.09
N LYS A 73 18.65 0.18 7.77
CA LYS A 73 18.90 -0.20 6.39
C LYS A 73 17.59 -0.35 5.62
N VAL A 74 17.51 0.28 4.45
CA VAL A 74 16.48 0.04 3.45
C VAL A 74 17.07 -0.85 2.36
N GLU A 75 16.40 -1.97 2.06
CA GLU A 75 16.76 -2.80 0.91
C GLU A 75 16.01 -2.30 -0.33
N ILE A 76 16.71 -2.11 -1.43
CA ILE A 76 16.12 -1.67 -2.71
C ILE A 76 16.07 -2.85 -3.67
N LYS A 77 14.91 -3.08 -4.26
CA LYS A 77 14.68 -4.04 -5.34
C LYS A 77 14.17 -3.31 -6.57
N LEU A 78 14.84 -3.50 -7.70
CA LEU A 78 14.47 -2.81 -8.94
C LEU A 78 13.58 -3.70 -9.81
N ASN A 79 12.43 -3.19 -10.20
CA ASN A 79 11.59 -3.74 -11.26
C ASN A 79 11.92 -3.03 -12.58
N PRO A 80 12.69 -3.64 -13.49
CA PRO A 80 13.05 -3.00 -14.77
C PRO A 80 11.87 -2.92 -15.76
N ARG A 81 10.76 -3.59 -15.46
CA ARG A 81 9.53 -3.63 -16.27
C ARG A 81 8.36 -3.03 -15.53
N PHE A 82 8.60 -1.93 -14.83
CA PHE A 82 7.63 -1.20 -14.01
C PHE A 82 6.43 -0.63 -14.81
N ASP A 83 6.55 -0.56 -16.13
CA ASP A 83 5.52 -0.12 -17.07
C ASP A 83 4.38 -1.14 -17.28
N LEU A 84 4.52 -2.36 -16.79
CA LEU A 84 3.49 -3.40 -16.89
C LEU A 84 2.44 -3.24 -15.78
N GLY A 85 2.60 -3.90 -14.67
CA GLY A 85 1.61 -3.89 -13.61
C GLY A 85 2.24 -4.13 -12.24
N SER A 86 1.50 -3.81 -11.17
CA SER A 86 2.01 -3.96 -9.81
C SER A 86 2.17 -5.42 -9.37
N VAL A 87 1.50 -6.39 -10.01
CA VAL A 87 1.79 -7.83 -9.84
C VAL A 87 3.27 -8.12 -10.13
N LEU A 88 3.84 -7.55 -11.21
CA LEU A 88 5.24 -7.77 -11.55
C LEU A 88 6.17 -7.10 -10.54
N THR A 89 5.79 -5.94 -10.00
CA THR A 89 6.54 -5.29 -8.93
C THR A 89 6.60 -6.17 -7.69
N VAL A 90 5.48 -6.77 -7.27
CA VAL A 90 5.46 -7.73 -6.15
C VAL A 90 6.28 -8.97 -6.47
N HIS A 91 6.20 -9.49 -7.70
CA HIS A 91 7.02 -10.64 -8.11
C HIS A 91 8.53 -10.37 -8.01
N THR A 92 8.95 -9.14 -8.32
CA THR A 92 10.36 -8.71 -8.21
C THR A 92 10.89 -8.75 -6.76
N VAL A 93 10.00 -8.59 -5.79
CA VAL A 93 10.32 -8.64 -4.35
C VAL A 93 9.88 -9.95 -3.67
N ALA A 94 9.60 -11.01 -4.45
CA ALA A 94 9.09 -12.27 -3.92
C ALA A 94 10.01 -12.92 -2.88
N ASP A 95 11.32 -12.76 -3.01
CA ASP A 95 12.30 -13.20 -2.02
C ASP A 95 12.15 -12.45 -0.69
N ALA A 96 11.84 -11.16 -0.73
CA ALA A 96 11.54 -10.38 0.47
C ALA A 96 10.19 -10.76 1.09
N VAL A 97 9.17 -11.03 0.25
CA VAL A 97 7.84 -11.51 0.70
C VAL A 97 7.95 -12.86 1.41
N THR A 98 8.85 -13.74 0.94
CA THR A 98 9.01 -15.10 1.48
C THR A 98 10.17 -15.26 2.46
N GLY A 99 10.89 -14.18 2.75
CA GLY A 99 12.12 -14.18 3.55
C GLY A 99 11.94 -14.45 5.05
N GLY A 100 10.72 -14.73 5.48
CA GLY A 100 10.37 -15.09 6.85
C GLY A 100 9.78 -13.93 7.66
N GLY A 101 8.90 -14.29 8.60
CA GLY A 101 8.15 -13.35 9.43
C GLY A 101 6.94 -12.72 8.71
N ASP A 102 6.21 -11.90 9.45
CA ASP A 102 5.05 -11.17 8.91
C ASP A 102 5.49 -10.07 7.94
N VAL A 103 4.69 -9.83 6.91
CA VAL A 103 4.92 -8.83 5.87
C VAL A 103 3.81 -7.79 5.91
N LEU A 104 4.20 -6.51 5.85
CA LEU A 104 3.33 -5.41 5.47
C LEU A 104 3.57 -5.11 4.00
N LEU A 105 2.55 -5.22 3.17
CA LEU A 105 2.57 -4.78 1.77
C LEU A 105 1.86 -3.43 1.71
N MET A 106 2.50 -2.39 1.19
CA MET A 106 2.02 -1.01 1.28
C MET A 106 2.24 -0.28 -0.04
N ASP A 107 1.23 0.45 -0.49
CA ASP A 107 1.37 1.39 -1.59
C ASP A 107 2.10 2.67 -1.12
N ALA A 108 2.97 3.20 -1.99
CA ALA A 108 3.88 4.30 -1.65
C ALA A 108 3.25 5.69 -1.81
N ASP A 109 2.08 5.79 -2.41
CA ASP A 109 1.42 7.03 -2.82
C ASP A 109 0.22 7.41 -1.94
N VAL A 110 0.19 6.91 -0.71
CA VAL A 110 -0.86 7.20 0.28
C VAL A 110 -0.34 8.21 1.31
N LEU A 111 -1.10 9.31 1.50
CA LEU A 111 -0.96 10.20 2.65
C LEU A 111 -1.95 9.74 3.71
N TYR A 112 -1.51 9.43 4.94
CA TYR A 112 -2.35 8.83 5.96
C TYR A 112 -1.94 9.20 7.38
N ASP A 113 -2.87 9.06 8.31
CA ASP A 113 -2.68 9.24 9.75
C ASP A 113 -2.04 8.00 10.39
N GLU A 114 -1.24 8.17 11.44
CA GLU A 114 -0.55 7.07 12.14
C GLU A 114 -1.50 5.99 12.69
N ARG A 115 -2.76 6.35 12.99
CA ARG A 115 -3.78 5.40 13.44
C ARG A 115 -4.05 4.27 12.44
N ILE A 116 -3.86 4.54 11.15
CA ILE A 116 -4.03 3.54 10.07
C ILE A 116 -2.94 2.48 10.18
N LEU A 117 -1.68 2.89 10.27
CA LEU A 117 -0.58 1.92 10.44
C LEU A 117 -0.69 1.21 11.79
N SER A 118 -1.04 1.92 12.86
CA SER A 118 -1.27 1.34 14.17
C SER A 118 -2.36 0.26 14.15
N ALA A 119 -3.47 0.50 13.43
CA ALA A 119 -4.53 -0.50 13.23
C ALA A 119 -4.03 -1.72 12.45
N LEU A 120 -3.17 -1.51 11.43
CA LEU A 120 -2.61 -2.60 10.63
C LEU A 120 -1.68 -3.51 11.42
N VAL A 121 -0.80 -2.93 12.25
CA VAL A 121 0.20 -3.69 13.02
C VAL A 121 -0.34 -4.23 14.33
N ALA A 122 -1.49 -3.73 14.80
CA ALA A 122 -2.07 -4.13 16.08
C ALA A 122 -2.43 -5.62 16.14
N GLY A 123 -2.38 -6.18 17.33
CA GLY A 123 -2.73 -7.58 17.58
C GLY A 123 -1.66 -8.57 17.14
N GLU A 124 -1.57 -9.66 17.89
CA GLU A 124 -0.69 -10.78 17.56
C GLU A 124 -1.41 -11.72 16.58
N HIS A 125 -0.70 -12.16 15.53
CA HIS A 125 -1.11 -13.29 14.70
C HIS A 125 -2.27 -13.09 13.71
N ALA A 126 -2.55 -11.88 13.22
CA ALA A 126 -3.57 -11.68 12.20
C ALA A 126 -2.99 -11.38 10.80
N ASN A 127 -3.54 -12.02 9.76
CA ASN A 127 -3.55 -11.39 8.44
C ASN A 127 -4.59 -10.28 8.51
N ARG A 128 -4.24 -9.06 8.09
CA ARG A 128 -5.13 -7.92 8.32
C ARG A 128 -5.33 -7.09 7.07
N LEU A 129 -6.60 -6.75 6.86
CA LEU A 129 -7.05 -5.78 5.87
C LEU A 129 -7.56 -4.54 6.61
N LEU A 130 -7.48 -3.40 5.97
CA LEU A 130 -8.06 -2.15 6.47
C LEU A 130 -9.29 -1.80 5.65
N ILE A 131 -10.34 -1.31 6.32
CA ILE A 131 -11.57 -0.87 5.69
C ILE A 131 -11.93 0.54 6.17
N ASP A 132 -12.15 1.45 5.23
CA ASP A 132 -12.79 2.74 5.47
C ASP A 132 -14.20 2.71 4.88
N ARG A 133 -15.21 2.88 5.72
CA ARG A 133 -16.61 2.85 5.29
C ARG A 133 -17.13 4.23 4.87
N ASP A 134 -16.36 5.28 5.14
CA ASP A 134 -16.67 6.66 4.71
C ASP A 134 -15.87 7.01 3.45
N PHE A 135 -16.20 6.37 2.35
CA PHE A 135 -15.52 6.52 1.07
C PHE A 135 -16.46 7.06 -0.02
N GLU A 136 -15.88 7.74 -1.00
CA GLU A 136 -16.63 8.23 -2.17
C GLU A 136 -16.92 7.06 -3.12
N ALA A 137 -18.21 6.74 -3.32
CA ALA A 137 -18.60 5.69 -4.25
C ALA A 137 -18.19 6.05 -5.69
N GLY A 138 -17.60 5.10 -6.41
CA GLY A 138 -17.11 5.30 -7.78
C GLY A 138 -16.46 4.05 -8.37
N ASP A 139 -15.77 4.21 -9.49
CA ASP A 139 -15.06 3.12 -10.18
C ASP A 139 -13.59 2.99 -9.73
N GLU A 140 -13.02 4.02 -9.10
CA GLU A 140 -11.61 4.03 -8.68
C GLU A 140 -11.37 3.31 -7.34
N PRO A 141 -12.21 3.48 -6.28
CA PRO A 141 -11.96 2.82 -4.99
C PRO A 141 -11.89 1.30 -5.10
N VAL A 142 -10.89 0.69 -4.48
CA VAL A 142 -10.82 -0.76 -4.27
C VAL A 142 -11.73 -1.13 -3.11
N LYS A 143 -12.90 -1.67 -3.43
CA LYS A 143 -13.94 -2.00 -2.45
C LYS A 143 -13.60 -3.29 -1.73
N LEU A 144 -13.62 -3.26 -0.40
CA LEU A 144 -13.59 -4.42 0.48
C LEU A 144 -15.01 -4.68 0.98
N CYS A 145 -15.54 -5.87 0.67
CA CYS A 145 -16.87 -6.30 1.11
C CYS A 145 -16.76 -7.39 2.17
N LEU A 146 -17.54 -7.27 3.23
CA LEU A 146 -17.64 -8.28 4.29
C LEU A 146 -19.05 -8.85 4.34
N LYS A 147 -19.16 -10.11 4.74
CA LYS A 147 -20.42 -10.77 5.12
C LYS A 147 -20.20 -11.44 6.48
N ASP A 148 -21.02 -11.06 7.45
CA ASP A 148 -20.90 -11.53 8.84
C ASP A 148 -19.47 -11.31 9.40
N GLY A 149 -18.83 -10.19 9.04
CA GLY A 149 -17.47 -9.84 9.44
C GLY A 149 -16.35 -10.58 8.68
N VAL A 150 -16.68 -11.47 7.75
CA VAL A 150 -15.69 -12.20 6.93
C VAL A 150 -15.53 -11.51 5.58
N PRO A 151 -14.29 -11.22 5.12
CA PRO A 151 -14.06 -10.65 3.79
C PRO A 151 -14.54 -11.60 2.68
N VAL A 152 -15.36 -11.09 1.76
CA VAL A 152 -15.93 -11.88 0.65
C VAL A 152 -15.55 -11.33 -0.72
N GLU A 153 -15.05 -10.09 -0.81
CA GLU A 153 -14.59 -9.50 -2.06
C GLU A 153 -13.62 -8.34 -1.80
N LEU A 154 -12.64 -8.18 -2.69
CA LEU A 154 -11.71 -7.05 -2.74
C LEU A 154 -11.52 -6.65 -4.21
N ARG A 155 -12.20 -5.61 -4.68
CA ARG A 155 -12.15 -5.23 -6.10
C ARG A 155 -12.72 -3.85 -6.38
N LYS A 156 -12.23 -3.19 -7.43
CA LYS A 156 -12.80 -1.91 -7.91
C LYS A 156 -14.24 -2.07 -8.40
N GLN A 157 -14.53 -3.12 -9.17
CA GLN A 157 -15.87 -3.37 -9.71
C GLN A 157 -16.44 -4.67 -9.16
N LEU A 158 -17.57 -4.56 -8.47
CA LEU A 158 -18.23 -5.70 -7.84
C LEU A 158 -19.10 -6.45 -8.84
N ALA A 159 -19.16 -7.77 -8.69
CA ALA A 159 -20.07 -8.61 -9.46
C ALA A 159 -21.53 -8.33 -9.11
N VAL A 160 -22.41 -8.38 -10.12
CA VAL A 160 -23.85 -8.28 -9.90
C VAL A 160 -24.34 -9.47 -9.06
N GLY A 161 -25.05 -9.19 -7.99
CA GLY A 161 -25.58 -10.22 -7.09
C GLY A 161 -24.62 -10.68 -6.00
N LEU A 162 -23.47 -10.03 -5.83
CA LEU A 162 -22.60 -10.27 -4.68
C LEU A 162 -23.34 -9.96 -3.38
N GLU A 163 -23.37 -10.92 -2.45
CA GLU A 163 -23.99 -10.74 -1.14
C GLU A 163 -22.95 -10.28 -0.11
N TYR A 164 -23.20 -9.15 0.52
CA TYR A 164 -22.41 -8.60 1.63
C TYR A 164 -23.33 -7.75 2.55
N ASP A 165 -22.88 -7.49 3.77
CA ASP A 165 -23.55 -6.61 4.73
C ASP A 165 -22.74 -5.34 5.04
N THR A 166 -21.45 -5.37 4.77
CA THR A 166 -20.52 -4.26 5.00
C THR A 166 -19.69 -4.02 3.75
N ILE A 167 -19.51 -2.75 3.40
CA ILE A 167 -18.66 -2.30 2.30
C ILE A 167 -17.85 -1.08 2.73
N GLY A 168 -16.62 -0.99 2.27
CA GLY A 168 -15.76 0.17 2.40
C GLY A 168 -14.63 0.13 1.39
N GLU A 169 -13.78 1.14 1.42
CA GLU A 169 -12.56 1.22 0.61
C GLU A 169 -11.39 0.58 1.35
N SER A 170 -10.55 -0.16 0.61
CA SER A 170 -9.27 -0.65 1.10
C SER A 170 -8.21 0.44 0.99
N VAL A 171 -7.43 0.63 2.04
CA VAL A 171 -6.36 1.66 2.08
C VAL A 171 -5.14 1.30 1.21
N GLY A 172 -5.10 0.10 0.62
CA GLY A 172 -3.91 -0.37 -0.12
C GLY A 172 -2.79 -0.91 0.78
N PHE A 173 -3.07 -1.13 2.07
CA PHE A 173 -2.14 -1.69 3.03
C PHE A 173 -2.63 -3.03 3.55
N PHE A 174 -1.73 -4.04 3.51
CA PHE A 174 -2.06 -5.42 3.87
C PHE A 174 -1.01 -5.97 4.84
N ARG A 175 -1.44 -6.62 5.92
CA ARG A 175 -0.57 -7.43 6.74
C ARG A 175 -0.80 -8.90 6.44
N LEU A 176 0.26 -9.59 6.07
CA LEU A 176 0.26 -11.01 5.76
C LEU A 176 1.20 -11.72 6.75
N ARG A 177 0.72 -12.77 7.41
CA ARG A 177 1.57 -13.66 8.18
C ARG A 177 2.46 -14.47 7.26
N GLU A 178 3.57 -14.96 7.76
CA GLU A 178 4.58 -15.66 7.00
C GLU A 178 4.01 -16.74 6.04
N GLU A 179 3.12 -17.61 6.53
CA GLU A 179 2.52 -18.66 5.68
C GLU A 179 1.61 -18.09 4.58
N THR A 180 0.88 -17.03 4.92
CA THR A 180 0.00 -16.35 3.97
C THR A 180 0.80 -15.54 2.95
N ALA A 181 1.91 -14.92 3.37
CA ALA A 181 2.83 -14.23 2.48
C ALA A 181 3.50 -15.20 1.48
N LYS A 182 3.88 -16.39 1.91
CA LYS A 182 4.38 -17.45 1.01
C LYS A 182 3.32 -17.84 -0.03
N ARG A 183 2.07 -18.06 0.41
CA ARG A 183 0.98 -18.38 -0.52
C ARG A 183 0.68 -17.24 -1.48
N PHE A 184 0.72 -15.99 -1.01
CA PHE A 184 0.60 -14.81 -1.85
C PHE A 184 1.67 -14.76 -2.95
N ALA A 185 2.93 -15.01 -2.61
CA ALA A 185 4.02 -15.06 -3.57
C ALA A 185 3.82 -16.14 -4.64
N GLU A 186 3.26 -17.33 -4.28
CA GLU A 186 2.90 -18.37 -5.24
C GLU A 186 1.79 -17.91 -6.20
N ILE A 187 0.75 -17.24 -5.70
CA ILE A 187 -0.32 -16.68 -6.51
C ILE A 187 0.25 -15.65 -7.49
N VAL A 188 1.08 -14.73 -7.01
CA VAL A 188 1.76 -13.72 -7.83
C VAL A 188 2.61 -14.35 -8.93
N ALA A 189 3.39 -15.41 -8.61
CA ALA A 189 4.16 -16.17 -9.60
C ALA A 189 3.22 -16.78 -10.66
N GLY A 190 2.09 -17.36 -10.25
CA GLY A 190 1.08 -17.89 -11.16
C GLY A 190 0.49 -16.83 -12.11
N TYR A 191 0.34 -15.58 -11.67
CA TYR A 191 -0.05 -14.48 -12.55
C TYR A 191 1.01 -14.21 -13.62
N VAL A 192 2.28 -14.15 -13.22
CA VAL A 192 3.40 -13.94 -14.15
C VAL A 192 3.52 -15.07 -15.15
N ASP A 193 3.50 -16.33 -14.69
CA ASP A 193 3.64 -17.52 -15.52
C ASP A 193 2.49 -17.68 -16.53
N SER A 194 1.28 -17.22 -16.16
CA SER A 194 0.10 -17.25 -17.04
C SER A 194 -0.01 -16.03 -17.97
N GLY A 195 1.01 -15.16 -18.02
CA GLY A 195 1.01 -13.97 -18.88
C GLY A 195 0.17 -12.81 -18.35
N ARG A 196 -0.26 -12.83 -17.09
CA ARG A 196 -1.06 -11.80 -16.43
C ARG A 196 -0.22 -10.83 -15.58
N ALA A 197 1.06 -10.66 -15.90
CA ALA A 197 1.98 -9.78 -15.18
C ALA A 197 1.57 -8.31 -15.18
N ASN A 198 0.67 -7.91 -16.10
CA ASN A 198 0.12 -6.56 -16.23
C ASN A 198 -1.08 -6.28 -15.30
N MET A 199 -1.48 -7.24 -14.50
CA MET A 199 -2.58 -7.05 -13.55
C MET A 199 -2.12 -6.22 -12.33
N PRO A 200 -3.06 -5.50 -11.68
CA PRO A 200 -2.82 -4.88 -10.39
C PRO A 200 -2.64 -5.95 -9.30
N HIS A 201 -1.80 -5.68 -8.31
CA HIS A 201 -1.47 -6.65 -7.26
C HIS A 201 -2.65 -6.97 -6.35
N GLU A 202 -3.62 -6.09 -6.25
CA GLU A 202 -4.87 -6.28 -5.51
C GLU A 202 -5.67 -7.48 -6.05
N GLU A 203 -5.56 -7.80 -7.34
CA GLU A 203 -6.19 -9.01 -7.89
C GLU A 203 -5.54 -10.29 -7.30
N ALA A 204 -4.22 -10.29 -7.06
CA ALA A 204 -3.55 -11.41 -6.39
C ALA A 204 -3.89 -11.46 -4.89
N VAL A 205 -4.03 -10.31 -4.22
CA VAL A 205 -4.54 -10.23 -2.84
C VAL A 205 -5.97 -10.74 -2.77
N ARG A 206 -6.81 -10.38 -3.75
CA ARG A 206 -8.18 -10.86 -3.87
C ARG A 206 -8.24 -12.39 -4.00
N ASP A 207 -7.45 -12.98 -4.90
CA ASP A 207 -7.42 -14.43 -5.08
C ASP A 207 -7.00 -15.14 -3.80
N LEU A 208 -6.00 -14.61 -3.09
CA LEU A 208 -5.58 -15.10 -1.77
C LEU A 208 -6.71 -15.00 -0.74
N LEU A 209 -7.41 -13.86 -0.70
CA LEU A 209 -8.52 -13.61 0.21
C LEU A 209 -9.67 -14.60 -0.06
N LEU A 210 -10.06 -14.81 -1.32
CA LEU A 210 -11.14 -15.73 -1.67
C LEU A 210 -10.77 -17.20 -1.37
N GLU A 211 -9.49 -17.57 -1.49
CA GLU A 211 -9.00 -18.90 -1.12
C GLU A 211 -9.02 -19.12 0.40
N ARG A 212 -8.75 -18.06 1.20
CA ARG A 212 -8.47 -18.17 2.64
C ARG A 212 -9.18 -17.08 3.48
N SER A 213 -10.38 -16.69 3.14
CA SER A 213 -11.08 -15.57 3.80
C SER A 213 -11.12 -15.67 5.33
N HIS A 214 -11.25 -16.90 5.86
CA HIS A 214 -11.35 -17.19 7.28
C HIS A 214 -10.09 -16.90 8.11
N VAL A 215 -8.93 -16.69 7.46
CA VAL A 215 -7.68 -16.33 8.17
C VAL A 215 -7.41 -14.83 8.18
N PHE A 216 -8.28 -14.04 7.54
CA PHE A 216 -8.17 -12.59 7.50
C PHE A 216 -9.04 -11.94 8.57
N ASP A 217 -8.45 -10.99 9.25
CA ASP A 217 -9.10 -10.03 10.13
C ASP A 217 -9.21 -8.68 9.41
N THR A 218 -10.22 -7.89 9.76
CA THR A 218 -10.44 -6.57 9.18
C THR A 218 -10.47 -5.53 10.27
N ALA A 219 -9.65 -4.49 10.15
CA ALA A 219 -9.69 -3.34 11.04
C ALA A 219 -10.41 -2.18 10.36
N ASP A 220 -11.42 -1.65 11.04
CA ASP A 220 -12.17 -0.46 10.62
C ASP A 220 -11.37 0.79 10.97
N VAL A 221 -11.00 1.56 9.96
CA VAL A 221 -10.24 2.82 10.07
C VAL A 221 -11.09 4.03 9.70
N THR A 222 -12.40 3.87 9.61
CA THR A 222 -13.35 4.93 9.29
C THR A 222 -13.14 6.15 10.19
N GLY A 223 -12.98 7.31 9.58
CA GLY A 223 -12.72 8.58 10.26
C GLY A 223 -11.24 8.86 10.58
N ALA A 224 -10.32 7.94 10.30
CA ALA A 224 -8.90 8.29 10.24
C ALA A 224 -8.61 8.95 8.89
N PRO A 225 -7.98 10.14 8.84
CA PRO A 225 -7.75 10.84 7.58
C PRO A 225 -6.67 10.14 6.73
N TRP A 226 -6.99 9.92 5.48
CA TRP A 226 -6.06 9.38 4.48
C TRP A 226 -6.55 9.71 3.05
N ILE A 227 -5.65 9.60 2.08
CA ILE A 227 -5.96 9.71 0.66
C ILE A 227 -4.86 9.02 -0.17
N GLU A 228 -5.26 8.25 -1.18
CA GLU A 228 -4.39 7.79 -2.26
C GLU A 228 -4.22 8.91 -3.30
N ILE A 229 -2.99 9.11 -3.77
CA ILE A 229 -2.65 10.20 -4.71
C ILE A 229 -2.54 9.66 -6.12
N ASP A 230 -3.63 9.72 -6.88
CA ASP A 230 -3.69 9.25 -8.26
C ASP A 230 -3.79 10.39 -9.29
N PHE A 231 -4.50 11.45 -8.96
CA PHE A 231 -4.79 12.56 -9.86
C PHE A 231 -4.30 13.90 -9.29
N PRO A 232 -4.10 14.93 -10.15
CA PRO A 232 -3.71 16.26 -9.68
C PRO A 232 -4.67 16.87 -8.65
N ASN A 233 -5.94 16.46 -8.66
CA ASN A 233 -6.92 16.92 -7.68
C ASN A 233 -6.68 16.31 -6.29
N ASP A 234 -6.18 15.07 -6.24
CA ASP A 234 -5.88 14.39 -4.97
C ASP A 234 -4.73 15.09 -4.23
N VAL A 235 -3.74 15.62 -4.97
CA VAL A 235 -2.67 16.44 -4.37
C VAL A 235 -3.25 17.68 -3.67
N LYS A 236 -4.25 18.33 -4.30
CA LYS A 236 -4.90 19.52 -3.71
C LYS A 236 -5.73 19.14 -2.49
N ARG A 237 -6.50 18.07 -2.58
CA ARG A 237 -7.30 17.54 -1.46
C ARG A 237 -6.40 17.08 -0.32
N ALA A 238 -5.33 16.36 -0.63
CA ALA A 238 -4.33 15.95 0.36
C ALA A 238 -3.77 17.14 1.15
N ALA A 239 -3.38 18.21 0.45
CA ALA A 239 -2.83 19.39 1.10
C ALA A 239 -3.86 20.24 1.87
N ALA A 240 -5.09 20.38 1.32
CA ALA A 240 -6.10 21.28 1.88
C ALA A 240 -7.00 20.61 2.93
N GLU A 241 -7.27 19.31 2.79
CA GLU A 241 -8.28 18.61 3.58
C GLU A 241 -7.66 17.57 4.52
N ILE A 242 -6.73 16.73 4.01
CA ILE A 242 -6.20 15.60 4.78
C ILE A 242 -5.04 16.03 5.68
N LEU A 243 -4.03 16.71 5.14
CA LEU A 243 -2.84 17.13 5.89
C LEU A 243 -3.15 17.89 7.19
N PRO A 244 -4.12 18.83 7.22
CA PRO A 244 -4.47 19.54 8.46
C PRO A 244 -5.11 18.65 9.54
N MET A 245 -5.63 17.48 9.18
CA MET A 245 -6.28 16.54 10.10
C MET A 245 -5.33 15.47 10.63
N LEU A 246 -4.14 15.32 10.02
CA LEU A 246 -3.15 14.33 10.47
C LEU A 246 -2.63 14.69 11.85
N GLN A 247 -2.43 13.70 12.69
CA GLN A 247 -1.73 13.91 13.96
C GLN A 247 -0.27 14.31 13.70
N PRO A 248 0.32 15.17 14.53
CA PRO A 248 1.74 15.49 14.42
C PRO A 248 2.57 14.21 14.53
N MET A 249 3.49 13.99 13.57
CA MET A 249 4.39 12.84 13.62
C MET A 249 5.26 12.92 14.88
N VAL A 250 5.29 11.83 15.64
CA VAL A 250 6.15 11.71 16.82
C VAL A 250 7.59 11.70 16.33
N GLY A 251 8.33 12.80 16.53
CA GLY A 251 9.75 12.91 16.15
C GLY A 251 10.09 14.04 15.16
N ALA A 252 9.13 14.81 14.66
CA ALA A 252 9.36 15.96 13.76
C ALA A 252 9.94 17.20 14.49
N GLY A 253 10.80 17.00 15.48
CA GLY A 253 11.41 18.05 16.29
C GLY A 253 12.85 17.73 16.67
N ARG A 254 13.75 17.61 15.67
CA ARG A 254 15.19 17.72 15.91
C ARG A 254 15.88 18.44 14.76
#